data_39c016abe8e1068790737a609f7c75b6
#
_entry.id   39c016abe8e1068790737a609f7c75b6
#
_cell.length_a   1.000
_cell.length_b   1.000
_cell.length_c   1.000
_cell.angle_alpha   90.00
_cell.angle_beta   90.00
_cell.angle_gamma   90.00
#
_symmetry.space_group_name_H-M   'P 1'
#
loop_
_entity.id
_entity.type
_entity.pdbx_description
1 polymer ?
#
loop_
_entity_poly.entity_id
_entity_poly.type
_entity_poly.pdbx_seq_one_letter_code
_entity_poly.pdbx_strand_id
1 'polypeptide(L)'
;MNPSLTDTLCTRCGLCCDGSLFADVELVGQAEARRLEIMGLEVDDNESGAGLLSQPCAALQGRRCGIYAHRPKCCRTFECQLLQDAQLGAVTVEAATELIAEALKRIQRVRDLLAQWGAGDVRLPLKERCAEALAGDGGDTRETKRKRAALKAAMSAVESLIWRSFLGSGEQKVAHPRAVGAAQRE
;
A
#
# COMPACT_ATOMS: atom_id res chain seq x y z
N MET A 1 26.62 14.90 3.69
CA MET A 1 25.19 15.27 3.91
C MET A 1 24.51 14.07 4.55
N ASN A 2 23.91 14.22 5.72
CA ASN A 2 23.13 13.13 6.31
C ASN A 2 21.87 12.92 5.46
N PRO A 3 21.50 11.66 5.13
CA PRO A 3 20.27 11.38 4.41
C PRO A 3 19.06 11.88 5.21
N SER A 4 18.04 12.38 4.53
CA SER A 4 16.79 12.78 5.19
C SER A 4 16.11 11.56 5.81
N LEU A 5 15.23 11.75 6.80
CA LEU A 5 14.42 10.66 7.37
C LEU A 5 13.59 9.97 6.29
N THR A 6 13.05 10.74 5.35
CA THR A 6 12.32 10.22 4.20
C THR A 6 13.20 9.31 3.33
N ASP A 7 14.46 9.73 3.05
CA ASP A 7 15.38 8.89 2.29
C ASP A 7 15.75 7.62 3.06
N THR A 8 15.88 7.71 4.38
CA THR A 8 16.25 6.57 5.22
C THR A 8 15.13 5.56 5.37
N LEU A 9 13.91 6.01 5.66
CA LEU A 9 12.77 5.15 5.96
C LEU A 9 11.99 4.76 4.71
N CYS A 10 11.57 5.73 3.87
CA CYS A 10 10.67 5.46 2.74
C CYS A 10 11.31 4.61 1.65
N THR A 11 12.61 4.79 1.37
CA THR A 11 13.31 3.98 0.35
C THR A 11 13.52 2.53 0.76
N ARG A 12 13.35 2.22 2.04
CA ARG A 12 13.40 0.85 2.58
C ARG A 12 12.01 0.25 2.79
N CYS A 13 11.00 1.10 2.91
CA CYS A 13 9.61 0.73 3.18
C CYS A 13 8.88 0.29 1.91
N GLY A 14 8.56 1.20 1.00
CA GLY A 14 7.86 0.95 -0.27
C GLY A 14 6.36 0.66 -0.13
N LEU A 15 5.79 0.62 1.08
CA LEU A 15 4.40 0.22 1.34
C LEU A 15 3.36 1.15 0.69
N CYS A 16 3.72 2.42 0.45
CA CYS A 16 2.85 3.36 -0.27
C CYS A 16 2.69 3.02 -1.74
N CYS A 17 3.63 2.25 -2.32
CA CYS A 17 3.71 1.97 -3.74
C CYS A 17 3.48 0.51 -4.10
N ASP A 18 3.46 -0.42 -3.13
CA ASP A 18 3.38 -1.86 -3.36
C ASP A 18 1.96 -2.43 -3.26
N GLY A 19 0.95 -1.56 -3.15
CA GLY A 19 -0.45 -1.95 -3.02
C GLY A 19 -0.84 -2.48 -1.64
N SER A 20 0.02 -2.31 -0.63
CA SER A 20 -0.28 -2.75 0.74
C SER A 20 -0.97 -1.66 1.57
N LEU A 21 -0.62 -0.38 1.37
CA LEU A 21 -1.23 0.75 2.05
C LEU A 21 -2.44 1.31 1.30
N PHE A 22 -2.30 1.47 -0.01
CA PHE A 22 -3.28 2.12 -0.87
C PHE A 22 -3.64 1.21 -2.05
N ALA A 23 -4.87 1.34 -2.54
CA ALA A 23 -5.33 0.70 -3.76
C ALA A 23 -4.98 1.54 -4.99
N ASP A 24 -5.05 2.85 -4.84
CA ASP A 24 -4.80 3.85 -5.88
C ASP A 24 -4.27 5.15 -5.29
N VAL A 25 -3.86 6.05 -6.16
CA VAL A 25 -3.42 7.41 -5.83
C VAL A 25 -4.13 8.38 -6.76
N GLU A 26 -4.94 9.29 -6.22
CA GLU A 26 -5.61 10.32 -7.00
C GLU A 26 -4.63 11.41 -7.45
N LEU A 27 -4.64 11.73 -8.73
CA LEU A 27 -3.75 12.70 -9.36
C LEU A 27 -4.38 14.10 -9.36
N VAL A 28 -3.52 15.13 -9.34
CA VAL A 28 -3.99 16.52 -9.36
C VAL A 28 -4.06 17.01 -10.80
N GLY A 29 -5.22 16.77 -11.43
CA GLY A 29 -5.54 17.27 -12.75
C GLY A 29 -4.84 16.54 -13.90
N GLN A 30 -5.35 16.78 -15.11
CA GLN A 30 -4.94 16.04 -16.31
C GLN A 30 -3.47 16.27 -16.72
N ALA A 31 -2.88 17.43 -16.38
CA ALA A 31 -1.48 17.69 -16.72
C ALA A 31 -0.53 16.75 -15.98
N GLU A 32 -0.86 16.37 -14.73
CA GLU A 32 -0.09 15.39 -13.96
C GLU A 32 -0.29 13.98 -14.53
N ALA A 33 -1.51 13.61 -14.86
CA ALA A 33 -1.84 12.34 -15.49
C ALA A 33 -1.06 12.14 -16.80
N ARG A 34 -1.17 13.09 -17.74
CA ARG A 34 -0.44 13.04 -19.02
C ARG A 34 1.07 12.92 -18.85
N ARG A 35 1.64 13.61 -17.86
CA ARG A 35 3.08 13.51 -17.58
C ARG A 35 3.48 12.10 -17.17
N LEU A 36 2.66 11.42 -16.35
CA LEU A 36 2.91 10.06 -15.92
C LEU A 36 2.72 9.06 -17.06
N GLU A 37 1.72 9.26 -17.93
CA GLU A 37 1.52 8.47 -19.14
C GLU A 37 2.71 8.54 -20.09
N ILE A 38 3.27 9.75 -20.32
CA ILE A 38 4.49 9.94 -21.11
C ILE A 38 5.68 9.19 -20.51
N MET A 39 5.69 9.00 -19.18
CA MET A 39 6.71 8.21 -18.47
C MET A 39 6.41 6.71 -18.48
N GLY A 40 5.35 6.26 -19.18
CA GLY A 40 4.98 4.86 -19.34
C GLY A 40 4.16 4.28 -18.19
N LEU A 41 3.52 5.13 -17.38
CA LEU A 41 2.60 4.68 -16.33
C LEU A 41 1.17 4.66 -16.87
N GLU A 42 0.44 3.62 -16.51
CA GLU A 42 -1.00 3.54 -16.77
C GLU A 42 -1.75 4.42 -15.76
N VAL A 43 -2.61 5.28 -16.27
CA VAL A 43 -3.47 6.17 -15.47
C VAL A 43 -4.90 5.88 -15.85
N ASP A 44 -5.70 5.51 -14.85
CA ASP A 44 -7.13 5.28 -15.00
C ASP A 44 -7.89 6.60 -14.76
N ASP A 45 -9.05 6.77 -15.41
CA ASP A 45 -9.94 7.88 -15.13
C ASP A 45 -10.88 7.52 -13.96
N ASN A 46 -11.07 8.46 -13.04
CA ASN A 46 -12.14 8.34 -12.04
C ASN A 46 -13.42 9.05 -12.52
N GLU A 47 -14.53 8.84 -11.81
CA GLU A 47 -15.83 9.46 -12.10
C GLU A 47 -15.80 11.00 -12.07
N SER A 48 -14.84 11.60 -11.38
CA SER A 48 -14.64 13.06 -11.30
C SER A 48 -13.74 13.62 -12.40
N GLY A 49 -13.20 12.76 -13.30
CA GLY A 49 -12.25 13.14 -14.34
C GLY A 49 -10.83 13.43 -13.81
N ALA A 50 -10.57 13.12 -12.55
CA ALA A 50 -9.21 13.09 -12.02
C ALA A 50 -8.57 11.74 -12.35
N GLY A 51 -7.30 11.75 -12.76
CA GLY A 51 -6.57 10.50 -13.02
C GLY A 51 -6.32 9.72 -11.74
N LEU A 52 -6.35 8.40 -11.83
CA LEU A 52 -5.98 7.47 -10.77
C LEU A 52 -4.75 6.68 -11.17
N LEU A 53 -3.77 6.62 -10.29
CA LEU A 53 -2.59 5.77 -10.45
C LEU A 53 -2.76 4.53 -9.59
N SER A 54 -3.11 3.41 -10.23
CA SER A 54 -3.34 2.14 -9.56
C SER A 54 -2.10 1.59 -8.88
N GLN A 55 -2.30 0.84 -7.78
CA GLN A 55 -1.25 0.19 -7.01
C GLN A 55 -1.37 -1.34 -7.12
N PRO A 56 -0.27 -2.07 -7.17
CA PRO A 56 1.14 -1.67 -7.07
C PRO A 56 1.57 -0.75 -8.21
N CYS A 57 2.30 0.32 -7.88
CA CYS A 57 2.78 1.30 -8.85
C CYS A 57 3.80 0.68 -9.80
N ALA A 58 3.58 0.82 -11.12
CA ALA A 58 4.51 0.31 -12.14
C ALA A 58 5.91 0.94 -12.06
N ALA A 59 6.04 2.14 -11.46
CA ALA A 59 7.32 2.77 -11.22
C ALA A 59 8.09 2.20 -10.01
N LEU A 60 7.51 1.26 -9.25
CA LEU A 60 8.19 0.67 -8.10
C LEU A 60 9.25 -0.33 -8.53
N GLN A 61 10.51 -0.07 -8.17
CA GLN A 61 11.66 -0.94 -8.41
C GLN A 61 12.18 -1.48 -7.08
N GLY A 62 11.85 -2.72 -6.77
CA GLY A 62 12.07 -3.28 -5.44
C GLY A 62 11.26 -2.54 -4.39
N ARG A 63 11.87 -1.62 -3.66
CA ARG A 63 11.21 -0.75 -2.66
C ARG A 63 11.40 0.74 -2.95
N ARG A 64 11.98 1.08 -4.09
CA ARG A 64 12.27 2.46 -4.47
C ARG A 64 11.40 2.89 -5.64
N CYS A 65 10.96 4.13 -5.59
CA CYS A 65 10.26 4.74 -6.70
C CYS A 65 11.25 5.08 -7.81
N GLY A 66 11.09 4.48 -9.00
CA GLY A 66 11.94 4.74 -10.18
C GLY A 66 11.79 6.15 -10.74
N ILE A 67 10.67 6.82 -10.44
CA ILE A 67 10.39 8.20 -10.85
C ILE A 67 10.43 9.19 -9.68
N TYR A 68 11.30 8.95 -8.66
CA TYR A 68 11.29 9.68 -7.39
C TYR A 68 11.27 11.20 -7.55
N ALA A 69 12.06 11.76 -8.45
CA ALA A 69 12.10 13.20 -8.74
C ALA A 69 10.82 13.73 -9.42
N HIS A 70 10.05 12.85 -10.06
CA HIS A 70 8.87 13.17 -10.87
C HIS A 70 7.57 12.64 -10.27
N ARG A 71 7.60 12.24 -9.00
CA ARG A 71 6.42 11.74 -8.29
C ARG A 71 5.23 12.69 -8.39
N PRO A 72 4.00 12.19 -8.47
CA PRO A 72 2.79 13.00 -8.33
C PRO A 72 2.78 13.81 -7.03
N LYS A 73 2.04 14.89 -7.01
CA LYS A 73 1.96 15.79 -5.85
C LYS A 73 1.56 15.03 -4.59
N CYS A 74 0.52 14.20 -4.66
CA CYS A 74 0.06 13.36 -3.55
C CYS A 74 1.16 12.44 -3.00
N CYS A 75 1.96 11.79 -3.87
CA CYS A 75 3.09 10.96 -3.45
C CYS A 75 4.25 11.75 -2.83
N ARG A 76 4.37 13.06 -3.14
CA ARG A 76 5.40 13.93 -2.56
C ARG A 76 5.00 14.52 -1.23
N THR A 77 3.71 14.76 -1.04
CA THR A 77 3.16 15.43 0.15
C THR A 77 2.65 14.44 1.21
N PHE A 78 2.47 13.18 0.84
CA PHE A 78 2.03 12.18 1.80
C PHE A 78 3.16 11.80 2.76
N GLU A 79 2.87 11.94 4.04
CA GLU A 79 3.70 11.47 5.14
C GLU A 79 2.87 10.54 6.03
N CYS A 80 3.27 9.28 6.13
CA CYS A 80 2.59 8.33 7.00
C CYS A 80 2.84 8.66 8.47
N GLN A 81 1.98 8.17 9.36
CA GLN A 81 2.10 8.42 10.81
C GLN A 81 3.49 8.05 11.35
N LEU A 82 4.04 6.92 10.93
CA LEU A 82 5.37 6.48 11.37
C LEU A 82 6.47 7.48 11.00
N LEU A 83 6.41 8.07 9.81
CA LEU A 83 7.37 9.09 9.39
C LEU A 83 7.21 10.37 10.23
N GLN A 84 5.98 10.80 10.47
CA GLN A 84 5.68 11.97 11.31
C GLN A 84 6.16 11.76 12.75
N ASP A 85 5.89 10.59 13.32
CA ASP A 85 6.34 10.23 14.68
C ASP A 85 7.89 10.23 14.78
N ALA A 86 8.57 9.76 13.74
CA ALA A 86 10.03 9.82 13.68
C ALA A 86 10.56 11.26 13.52
N GLN A 87 9.89 12.10 12.74
CA GLN A 87 10.23 13.52 12.58
C GLN A 87 10.06 14.31 13.88
N LEU A 88 9.02 13.98 14.65
CA LEU A 88 8.73 14.59 15.96
C LEU A 88 9.57 13.99 17.10
N GLY A 89 10.38 12.96 16.83
CA GLY A 89 11.17 12.27 17.85
C GLY A 89 10.36 11.37 18.80
N ALA A 90 9.05 11.13 18.48
CA ALA A 90 8.20 10.22 19.25
C ALA A 90 8.61 8.75 19.04
N VAL A 91 9.20 8.44 17.90
CA VAL A 91 9.75 7.12 17.56
C VAL A 91 11.18 7.30 17.05
N THR A 92 12.12 6.46 17.50
CA THR A 92 13.49 6.49 16.98
C THR A 92 13.57 5.90 15.58
N VAL A 93 14.61 6.24 14.81
CA VAL A 93 14.84 5.71 13.47
C VAL A 93 14.98 4.18 13.49
N GLU A 94 15.63 3.65 14.51
CA GLU A 94 15.79 2.22 14.73
C GLU A 94 14.44 1.54 14.94
N ALA A 95 13.62 2.05 15.86
CA ALA A 95 12.27 1.52 16.12
C ALA A 95 11.34 1.65 14.88
N ALA A 96 11.42 2.74 14.15
CA ALA A 96 10.69 2.91 12.89
C ALA A 96 11.13 1.87 11.83
N THR A 97 12.44 1.59 11.76
CA THR A 97 12.99 0.58 10.85
C THR A 97 12.51 -0.83 11.22
N GLU A 98 12.45 -1.15 12.52
CA GLU A 98 11.93 -2.42 13.01
C GLU A 98 10.43 -2.59 12.70
N LEU A 99 9.62 -1.54 12.87
CA LEU A 99 8.21 -1.55 12.50
C LEU A 99 7.99 -1.76 11.00
N ILE A 100 8.82 -1.14 10.15
CA ILE A 100 8.80 -1.37 8.69
C ILE A 100 9.15 -2.84 8.40
N ALA A 101 10.19 -3.39 9.02
CA ALA A 101 10.60 -4.77 8.82
C ALA A 101 9.50 -5.75 9.25
N GLU A 102 8.83 -5.50 10.36
CA GLU A 102 7.70 -6.31 10.83
C GLU A 102 6.50 -6.23 9.87
N ALA A 103 6.16 -5.04 9.36
CA ALA A 103 5.11 -4.89 8.37
C ALA A 103 5.41 -5.68 7.09
N LEU A 104 6.63 -5.56 6.58
CA LEU A 104 7.07 -6.29 5.38
C LEU A 104 7.04 -7.81 5.58
N LYS A 105 7.43 -8.30 6.77
CA LYS A 105 7.36 -9.72 7.13
C LYS A 105 5.91 -10.23 7.14
N ARG A 106 4.99 -9.48 7.73
CA ARG A 106 3.55 -9.84 7.74
C ARG A 106 2.95 -9.83 6.34
N ILE A 107 3.27 -8.82 5.54
CA ILE A 107 2.83 -8.73 4.15
C ILE A 107 3.38 -9.91 3.33
N GLN A 108 4.66 -10.27 3.50
CA GLN A 108 5.24 -11.44 2.84
C GLN A 108 4.49 -12.72 3.23
N ARG A 109 4.12 -12.87 4.50
CA ARG A 109 3.30 -14.01 4.94
C ARG A 109 1.97 -14.09 4.21
N VAL A 110 1.29 -12.97 3.99
CA VAL A 110 0.05 -12.93 3.20
C VAL A 110 0.31 -13.33 1.76
N ARG A 111 1.37 -12.81 1.13
CA ARG A 111 1.78 -13.18 -0.24
C ARG A 111 2.09 -14.66 -0.39
N ASP A 112 2.78 -15.25 0.59
CA ASP A 112 3.07 -16.69 0.61
C ASP A 112 1.80 -17.54 0.71
N LEU A 113 0.83 -17.10 1.51
CA LEU A 113 -0.47 -17.74 1.59
C LEU A 113 -1.24 -17.63 0.27
N LEU A 114 -1.27 -16.46 -0.36
CA LEU A 114 -1.89 -16.26 -1.67
C LEU A 114 -1.26 -17.13 -2.75
N ALA A 115 0.06 -17.28 -2.76
CA ALA A 115 0.76 -18.16 -3.70
C ALA A 115 0.32 -19.63 -3.58
N GLN A 116 -0.03 -20.11 -2.38
CA GLN A 116 -0.56 -21.47 -2.16
C GLN A 116 -1.97 -21.69 -2.75
N TRP A 117 -2.66 -20.62 -3.12
CA TRP A 117 -3.98 -20.68 -3.76
C TRP A 117 -3.86 -20.67 -5.30
N GLY A 118 -2.65 -20.52 -5.84
CA GLY A 118 -2.42 -20.31 -7.28
C GLY A 118 -3.07 -19.02 -7.76
N ALA A 119 -3.37 -18.13 -6.83
CA ALA A 119 -4.27 -17.02 -7.06
C ALA A 119 -3.55 -15.68 -7.06
N GLY A 120 -4.05 -14.86 -7.88
CA GLY A 120 -4.02 -13.43 -7.75
C GLY A 120 -3.14 -12.76 -8.79
N ASP A 121 -3.77 -11.91 -9.56
CA ASP A 121 -3.06 -10.94 -10.36
C ASP A 121 -2.18 -10.09 -9.43
N VAL A 122 -0.87 -10.22 -9.56
CA VAL A 122 0.10 -9.47 -8.75
C VAL A 122 0.03 -7.96 -8.98
N ARG A 123 -0.70 -7.52 -10.01
CA ARG A 123 -0.98 -6.12 -10.32
C ARG A 123 -2.09 -5.53 -9.44
N LEU A 124 -2.85 -6.36 -8.73
CA LEU A 124 -3.88 -5.90 -7.81
C LEU A 124 -3.32 -5.58 -6.42
N PRO A 125 -3.93 -4.62 -5.71
CA PRO A 125 -3.63 -4.33 -4.31
C PRO A 125 -3.76 -5.58 -3.43
N LEU A 126 -2.95 -5.65 -2.38
CA LEU A 126 -2.88 -6.85 -1.52
C LEU A 126 -4.25 -7.28 -0.98
N LYS A 127 -5.09 -6.31 -0.59
CA LYS A 127 -6.43 -6.58 -0.05
C LYS A 127 -7.36 -7.16 -1.10
N GLU A 128 -7.32 -6.65 -2.32
CA GLU A 128 -8.15 -7.13 -3.43
C GLU A 128 -7.77 -8.56 -3.80
N ARG A 129 -6.48 -8.86 -3.89
CA ARG A 129 -5.99 -10.23 -4.08
C ARG A 129 -6.48 -11.19 -2.99
N CYS A 130 -6.50 -10.73 -1.73
CA CYS A 130 -7.06 -11.52 -0.64
C CYS A 130 -8.57 -11.72 -0.79
N ALA A 131 -9.31 -10.69 -1.19
CA ALA A 131 -10.75 -10.78 -1.41
C ALA A 131 -11.09 -11.76 -2.53
N GLU A 132 -10.39 -11.69 -3.67
CA GLU A 132 -10.55 -12.63 -4.79
C GLU A 132 -10.26 -14.07 -4.36
N ALA A 133 -9.15 -14.31 -3.67
CA ALA A 133 -8.79 -15.64 -3.18
C ALA A 133 -9.84 -16.20 -2.20
N LEU A 134 -10.44 -15.35 -1.39
CA LEU A 134 -11.48 -15.74 -0.44
C LEU A 134 -12.85 -15.93 -1.08
N ALA A 135 -13.16 -15.24 -2.18
CA ALA A 135 -14.39 -15.38 -2.95
C ALA A 135 -14.39 -16.61 -3.87
N GLY A 136 -13.21 -17.10 -4.27
CA GLY A 136 -13.08 -18.27 -5.14
C GLY A 136 -13.72 -19.54 -4.55
N ASP A 137 -14.32 -20.34 -5.42
CA ASP A 137 -15.02 -21.58 -5.04
C ASP A 137 -14.02 -22.75 -4.87
N GLY A 138 -13.23 -22.68 -3.83
CA GLY A 138 -12.24 -23.73 -3.50
C GLY A 138 -12.83 -24.99 -2.85
N GLY A 139 -14.15 -25.16 -2.91
CA GLY A 139 -14.86 -26.25 -2.23
C GLY A 139 -14.91 -26.10 -0.70
N ASP A 140 -15.70 -26.93 -0.04
CA ASP A 140 -15.96 -26.86 1.41
C ASP A 140 -15.16 -27.90 2.21
N THR A 141 -13.93 -28.18 1.80
CA THR A 141 -13.08 -29.13 2.51
C THR A 141 -12.49 -28.53 3.81
N ARG A 142 -12.13 -29.38 4.74
CA ARG A 142 -11.45 -28.97 5.99
C ARG A 142 -10.15 -28.19 5.68
N GLU A 143 -9.44 -28.61 4.65
CA GLU A 143 -8.19 -27.95 4.22
C GLU A 143 -8.46 -26.54 3.69
N THR A 144 -9.45 -26.37 2.81
CA THR A 144 -9.84 -25.07 2.28
C THR A 144 -10.30 -24.12 3.39
N LYS A 145 -11.11 -24.60 4.34
CA LYS A 145 -11.52 -23.81 5.51
C LYS A 145 -10.31 -23.34 6.33
N ARG A 146 -9.33 -24.20 6.54
CA ARG A 146 -8.09 -23.86 7.25
C ARG A 146 -7.26 -22.82 6.51
N LYS A 147 -7.10 -22.97 5.18
CA LYS A 147 -6.39 -21.99 4.34
C LYS A 147 -7.08 -20.62 4.38
N ARG A 148 -8.42 -20.58 4.23
CA ARG A 148 -9.20 -19.33 4.32
C ARG A 148 -9.02 -18.65 5.69
N ALA A 149 -9.11 -19.41 6.77
CA ALA A 149 -8.92 -18.88 8.11
C ALA A 149 -7.50 -18.30 8.30
N ALA A 150 -6.48 -19.01 7.82
CA ALA A 150 -5.10 -18.54 7.88
C ALA A 150 -4.88 -17.23 7.09
N LEU A 151 -5.44 -17.14 5.87
CA LEU A 151 -5.34 -15.92 5.05
C LEU A 151 -6.06 -14.75 5.71
N LYS A 152 -7.29 -14.94 6.20
CA LYS A 152 -8.04 -13.91 6.93
C LYS A 152 -7.28 -13.40 8.15
N ALA A 153 -6.74 -14.31 8.97
CA ALA A 153 -5.98 -13.95 10.17
C ALA A 153 -4.69 -13.18 9.82
N ALA A 154 -3.97 -13.63 8.80
CA ALA A 154 -2.75 -12.96 8.35
C ALA A 154 -3.05 -11.53 7.81
N MET A 155 -4.11 -11.38 7.01
CA MET A 155 -4.51 -10.07 6.47
C MET A 155 -4.98 -9.13 7.59
N SER A 156 -5.79 -9.61 8.54
CA SER A 156 -6.20 -8.83 9.71
C SER A 156 -5.01 -8.34 10.55
N ALA A 157 -3.97 -9.16 10.70
CA ALA A 157 -2.75 -8.77 11.39
C ALA A 157 -1.95 -7.68 10.64
N VAL A 158 -1.96 -7.71 9.30
CA VAL A 158 -1.39 -6.65 8.45
C VAL A 158 -2.19 -5.36 8.61
N GLU A 159 -3.51 -5.42 8.44
CA GLU A 159 -4.41 -4.25 8.55
C GLU A 159 -4.27 -3.58 9.92
N SER A 160 -4.27 -4.36 10.99
CA SER A 160 -4.11 -3.83 12.35
C SER A 160 -2.79 -3.10 12.56
N LEU A 161 -1.69 -3.60 11.97
CA LEU A 161 -0.39 -2.94 12.06
C LEU A 161 -0.36 -1.67 11.22
N ILE A 162 -0.87 -1.73 9.97
CA ILE A 162 -0.94 -0.58 9.06
C ILE A 162 -1.73 0.56 9.70
N TRP A 163 -2.93 0.28 10.22
CA TRP A 163 -3.76 1.30 10.85
C TRP A 163 -3.08 1.96 12.04
N ARG A 164 -2.49 1.17 12.94
CA ARG A 164 -1.88 1.73 14.16
C ARG A 164 -0.60 2.51 13.91
N SER A 165 0.23 2.06 12.97
CA SER A 165 1.59 2.59 12.84
C SER A 165 1.83 3.44 11.60
N PHE A 166 1.00 3.29 10.55
CA PHE A 166 1.25 3.98 9.28
C PHE A 166 0.15 4.97 8.89
N LEU A 167 -1.11 4.67 9.19
CA LEU A 167 -2.23 5.54 8.83
C LEU A 167 -2.69 6.42 10.00
N GLY A 168 -2.48 5.98 11.26
CA GLY A 168 -2.91 6.71 12.44
C GLY A 168 -4.44 6.68 12.64
N SER A 169 -4.88 7.01 13.85
CA SER A 169 -6.31 7.13 14.21
C SER A 169 -6.87 8.55 14.08
N GLY A 170 -6.12 9.46 13.48
CA GLY A 170 -6.44 10.87 13.40
C GLY A 170 -7.12 11.28 12.09
N GLU A 171 -8.11 12.16 12.19
CA GLU A 171 -8.73 12.87 11.07
C GLU A 171 -7.71 13.80 10.38
N GLN A 172 -6.79 13.26 9.61
CA GLN A 172 -6.01 14.10 8.71
C GLN A 172 -6.79 14.30 7.42
N LYS A 173 -7.45 15.44 7.30
CA LYS A 173 -8.00 16.01 6.06
C LYS A 173 -6.85 16.44 5.13
N VAL A 174 -6.10 15.50 4.63
CA VAL A 174 -5.31 15.67 3.41
C VAL A 174 -6.02 14.84 2.36
N ALA A 175 -6.06 15.28 1.11
CA ALA A 175 -6.60 14.47 0.02
C ALA A 175 -5.82 13.14 -0.02
N HIS A 176 -6.36 12.14 0.66
CA HIS A 176 -5.71 10.84 0.83
C HIS A 176 -6.02 9.98 -0.37
N PRO A 177 -5.02 9.27 -0.90
CA PRO A 177 -5.26 8.08 -1.69
C PRO A 177 -6.24 7.19 -0.91
N ARG A 178 -7.20 6.56 -1.58
CA ARG A 178 -8.17 5.69 -0.92
C ARG A 178 -7.43 4.58 -0.17
N ALA A 179 -7.47 4.63 1.16
CA ALA A 179 -6.92 3.56 1.97
C ALA A 179 -7.71 2.26 1.70
N VAL A 180 -6.99 1.16 1.54
CA VAL A 180 -7.57 -0.17 1.34
C VAL A 180 -8.42 -0.51 2.58
N GLY A 181 -9.70 -0.15 2.60
CA GLY A 181 -10.54 -0.40 3.77
C GLY A 181 -11.87 0.36 3.85
N ALA A 182 -12.06 1.42 3.10
CA ALA A 182 -13.32 2.16 3.10
C ALA A 182 -14.32 1.60 2.08
N ALA A 183 -14.71 0.33 2.20
CA ALA A 183 -15.96 -0.14 1.62
C ALA A 183 -17.08 0.37 2.54
N GLN A 184 -17.79 1.39 2.10
CA GLN A 184 -19.03 1.84 2.71
C GLN A 184 -19.99 0.65 2.76
N ARG A 185 -20.50 0.35 3.95
CA ARG A 185 -21.68 -0.48 4.13
C ARG A 185 -22.88 0.44 3.92
N GLU A 186 -23.59 0.29 2.85
CA GLU A 186 -25.03 0.54 2.80
C GLU A 186 -25.76 -0.73 3.20
#